data_d4b0c7ef3c1382da55207bab0dfb95f3
#
_entry.id   d4b0c7ef3c1382da55207bab0dfb95f3
#
_cell.length_a   1.000
_cell.length_b   1.000
_cell.length_c   1.000
_cell.angle_alpha   90.00
_cell.angle_beta   90.00
_cell.angle_gamma   90.00
#
_symmetry.space_group_name_H-M   'P 1'
#
loop_
_entity.id
_entity.type
_entity.pdbx_description
1 polymer ?
#
loop_
_entity_poly.entity_id
_entity_poly.type
_entity_poly.pdbx_seq_one_letter_code
_entity_poly.pdbx_strand_id
1 'polypeptide(L)'
;TSGEINNFMPQYIVQRSATILNKFNKALNKANILILGIAYKSDIGDYRESPALKIIENFQKQGSEVKFYDPYISSYMYKGEEHYGIKLTQEVLRNADLVIITTAHKKYNYSFIQENSIFIFDTRNATKNVQNKDNIELL
;
A
#
# COMPACT_ATOMS: atom_id res chain seq x y z
N THR A 1 -4.33 -19.00 -15.16
CA THR A 1 -3.40 -19.59 -14.21
C THR A 1 -3.04 -18.61 -13.10
N SER A 2 -2.54 -19.10 -11.98
CA SER A 2 -2.15 -18.24 -10.86
C SER A 2 -1.01 -17.30 -11.23
N GLY A 3 -0.11 -17.70 -12.13
CA GLY A 3 0.97 -16.84 -12.60
C GLY A 3 0.45 -15.63 -13.37
N GLU A 4 -0.55 -15.83 -14.22
CA GLU A 4 -1.17 -14.73 -14.96
C GLU A 4 -1.88 -13.77 -14.02
N ILE A 5 -2.62 -14.28 -13.06
CA ILE A 5 -3.32 -13.46 -12.06
C ILE A 5 -2.30 -12.60 -11.30
N ASN A 6 -1.20 -13.21 -10.85
CA ASN A 6 -0.15 -12.50 -10.11
C ASN A 6 0.50 -11.39 -10.95
N ASN A 7 0.64 -11.60 -12.25
CA ASN A 7 1.21 -10.59 -13.15
C ASN A 7 0.27 -9.39 -13.36
N PHE A 8 -1.05 -9.63 -13.35
CA PHE A 8 -2.04 -8.58 -13.55
C PHE A 8 -2.37 -7.82 -12.28
N MET A 9 -2.25 -8.43 -11.10
CA MET A 9 -2.66 -7.81 -9.85
C MET A 9 -2.01 -6.45 -9.58
N PRO A 10 -0.68 -6.28 -9.76
CA PRO A 10 -0.09 -4.97 -9.54
C PRO A 10 -0.69 -3.88 -10.41
N GLN A 11 -0.93 -4.17 -11.69
CA GLN A 11 -1.54 -3.21 -12.60
C GLN A 11 -2.97 -2.90 -12.20
N TYR A 12 -3.73 -3.92 -11.81
CA TYR A 12 -5.12 -3.77 -11.39
C TYR A 12 -5.22 -2.90 -10.15
N ILE A 13 -4.32 -3.10 -9.18
CA ILE A 13 -4.30 -2.29 -7.96
C ILE A 13 -4.02 -0.82 -8.29
N VAL A 14 -3.10 -0.55 -9.21
CA VAL A 14 -2.80 0.82 -9.63
C VAL A 14 -4.00 1.45 -10.34
N GLN A 15 -4.69 0.70 -11.22
CA GLN A 15 -5.90 1.18 -11.88
C GLN A 15 -7.02 1.49 -10.90
N ARG A 16 -7.25 0.59 -9.93
CA ARG A 16 -8.25 0.82 -8.88
C ARG A 16 -7.91 2.05 -8.07
N SER A 17 -6.63 2.24 -7.78
CA SER A 17 -6.14 3.40 -7.02
C SER A 17 -6.38 4.71 -7.79
N ALA A 18 -6.17 4.69 -9.11
CA ALA A 18 -6.45 5.85 -9.96
C ALA A 18 -7.93 6.24 -9.88
N THR A 19 -8.82 5.26 -9.91
CA THR A 19 -10.26 5.48 -9.80
C THR A 19 -10.62 6.08 -8.44
N ILE A 20 -10.02 5.56 -7.37
CA ILE A 20 -10.24 6.09 -6.02
C ILE A 20 -9.78 7.55 -5.94
N LEU A 21 -8.55 7.83 -6.39
CA LEU A 21 -7.98 9.17 -6.34
C LEU A 21 -8.83 10.17 -7.15
N ASN A 22 -9.38 9.72 -8.27
CA ASN A 22 -10.24 10.57 -9.10
C ASN A 22 -11.46 11.09 -8.33
N LYS A 23 -11.99 10.30 -7.40
CA LYS A 23 -13.11 10.73 -6.55
C LYS A 23 -12.72 11.91 -5.65
N PHE A 24 -11.44 12.09 -5.37
CA PHE A 24 -10.90 13.17 -4.56
C PHE A 24 -10.28 14.27 -5.44
N ASN A 25 -10.56 14.26 -6.74
CA ASN A 25 -10.00 15.23 -7.70
C ASN A 25 -8.47 15.17 -7.77
N LYS A 26 -7.91 13.96 -7.65
CA LYS A 26 -6.47 13.74 -7.70
C LYS A 26 -6.12 12.74 -8.79
N ALA A 27 -4.93 12.91 -9.38
CA ALA A 27 -4.38 12.00 -10.36
C ALA A 27 -3.26 11.17 -9.72
N LEU A 28 -2.85 10.08 -10.39
CA LEU A 28 -1.70 9.31 -9.94
C LEU A 28 -0.42 10.15 -9.95
N ASN A 29 -0.29 11.03 -10.94
CA ASN A 29 0.88 11.89 -11.04
C ASN A 29 0.95 12.83 -9.83
N LYS A 30 2.06 12.78 -9.10
CA LYS A 30 2.33 13.57 -7.90
C LYS A 30 1.49 13.18 -6.68
N ALA A 31 0.67 12.15 -6.76
CA ALA A 31 -0.07 11.67 -5.61
C ALA A 31 0.90 11.07 -4.57
N ASN A 32 0.62 11.31 -3.29
CA ASN A 32 1.36 10.70 -2.19
C ASN A 32 0.72 9.37 -1.84
N ILE A 33 1.42 8.28 -2.15
CA ILE A 33 0.93 6.93 -1.90
C ILE A 33 1.75 6.32 -0.76
N LEU A 34 1.05 5.77 0.23
CA LEU A 34 1.68 5.04 1.32
C LEU A 34 1.33 3.56 1.20
N ILE A 35 2.34 2.73 1.07
CA ILE A 35 2.18 1.28 0.99
C ILE A 35 2.45 0.68 2.37
N LEU A 36 1.49 -0.07 2.89
CA LEU A 36 1.61 -0.77 4.15
C LEU A 36 1.78 -2.27 3.88
N GLY A 37 3.02 -2.72 3.98
CA GLY A 37 3.37 -4.12 3.78
C GLY A 37 4.17 -4.36 2.52
N ILE A 38 5.42 -4.75 2.72
CA ILE A 38 6.33 -5.14 1.65
C ILE A 38 6.49 -6.66 1.62
N ALA A 39 6.25 -7.31 2.76
CA ALA A 39 6.45 -8.75 2.90
C ALA A 39 5.54 -9.54 1.96
N TYR A 40 6.04 -10.68 1.52
CA TYR A 40 5.29 -11.61 0.67
C TYR A 40 4.08 -12.20 1.41
N LYS A 41 4.24 -12.49 2.70
CA LYS A 41 3.18 -13.03 3.55
C LYS A 41 3.08 -12.25 4.85
N SER A 42 1.91 -12.33 5.48
CA SER A 42 1.71 -11.65 6.76
C SER A 42 2.61 -12.23 7.86
N ASP A 43 3.07 -11.34 8.74
CA ASP A 43 3.81 -11.66 9.97
C ASP A 43 5.20 -12.26 9.74
N ILE A 44 5.77 -12.13 8.54
CA ILE A 44 7.14 -12.54 8.25
C ILE A 44 7.88 -11.42 7.51
N GLY A 45 9.22 -11.50 7.49
CA GLY A 45 10.07 -10.47 6.91
C GLY A 45 10.70 -10.83 5.58
N ASP A 46 9.99 -11.59 4.74
CA ASP A 46 10.49 -11.97 3.42
C ASP A 46 9.75 -11.20 2.34
N TYR A 47 10.47 -10.38 1.57
CA TYR A 47 9.88 -9.59 0.51
C TYR A 47 10.13 -10.16 -0.89
N ARG A 48 10.88 -11.25 -1.02
CA ARG A 48 11.16 -11.85 -2.32
C ARG A 48 9.85 -12.29 -2.97
N GLU A 49 9.70 -11.98 -4.25
CA GLU A 49 8.50 -12.27 -5.04
C GLU A 49 7.23 -11.58 -4.54
N SER A 50 7.37 -10.59 -3.65
CA SER A 50 6.20 -9.85 -3.19
C SER A 50 5.63 -8.97 -4.31
N PRO A 51 4.31 -8.99 -4.53
CA PRO A 51 3.69 -8.10 -5.51
C PRO A 51 3.81 -6.63 -5.14
N ALA A 52 4.05 -6.32 -3.86
CA ALA A 52 4.20 -4.94 -3.42
C ALA A 52 5.33 -4.21 -4.15
N LEU A 53 6.42 -4.90 -4.47
CA LEU A 53 7.56 -4.29 -5.16
C LEU A 53 7.15 -3.81 -6.55
N LYS A 54 6.39 -4.61 -7.26
CA LYS A 54 5.90 -4.24 -8.59
C LYS A 54 4.83 -3.16 -8.51
N ILE A 55 3.98 -3.21 -7.49
CA ILE A 55 2.98 -2.17 -7.25
C ILE A 55 3.67 -0.82 -7.08
N ILE A 56 4.70 -0.75 -6.24
CA ILE A 56 5.45 0.48 -6.00
C ILE A 56 6.08 0.97 -7.30
N GLU A 57 6.73 0.09 -8.05
CA GLU A 57 7.33 0.46 -9.34
C GLU A 57 6.30 1.05 -10.29
N ASN A 58 5.12 0.43 -10.38
CA ASN A 58 4.07 0.90 -11.27
C ASN A 58 3.54 2.27 -10.87
N PHE A 59 3.38 2.54 -9.58
CA PHE A 59 3.02 3.88 -9.10
C PHE A 59 4.09 4.91 -9.48
N GLN A 60 5.35 4.56 -9.29
CA GLN A 60 6.45 5.48 -9.62
C GLN A 60 6.47 5.80 -11.11
N LYS A 61 6.19 4.82 -11.97
CA LYS A 61 6.09 5.05 -13.42
C LYS A 61 4.97 6.01 -13.77
N GLN A 62 3.92 6.08 -12.95
CA GLN A 62 2.82 7.02 -13.14
C GLN A 62 3.08 8.39 -12.51
N GLY A 63 4.26 8.59 -11.94
CA GLY A 63 4.65 9.86 -11.36
C GLY A 63 4.22 10.05 -9.91
N SER A 64 3.74 9.01 -9.25
CA SER A 64 3.38 9.07 -7.84
C SER A 64 4.60 9.12 -6.94
N GLU A 65 4.47 9.77 -5.79
CA GLU A 65 5.47 9.72 -4.73
C GLU A 65 5.08 8.62 -3.76
N VAL A 66 5.90 7.57 -3.69
CA VAL A 66 5.56 6.36 -2.93
C VAL A 66 6.47 6.23 -1.72
N LYS A 67 5.85 6.03 -0.57
CA LYS A 67 6.53 5.67 0.67
C LYS A 67 5.98 4.35 1.15
N PHE A 68 6.75 3.63 1.96
CA PHE A 68 6.24 2.38 2.52
C PHE A 68 6.63 2.23 3.98
N TYR A 69 5.86 1.42 4.67
CA TYR A 69 6.17 0.96 6.00
C TYR A 69 5.83 -0.52 6.12
N ASP A 70 6.75 -1.28 6.72
CA ASP A 70 6.52 -2.68 7.07
C ASP A 70 7.23 -2.96 8.39
N PRO A 71 6.54 -3.48 9.42
CA PRO A 71 7.17 -3.69 10.73
C PRO A 71 8.25 -4.76 10.72
N TYR A 72 8.32 -5.58 9.67
CA TYR A 72 9.32 -6.65 9.54
C TYR A 72 10.42 -6.32 8.53
N ILE A 73 10.25 -5.29 7.72
CA ILE A 73 11.17 -4.96 6.62
C ILE A 73 11.43 -3.47 6.64
N SER A 74 12.64 -3.10 7.05
CA SER A 74 13.03 -1.68 7.10
C SER A 74 13.53 -1.17 5.74
N SER A 75 14.00 -2.08 4.89
CA SER A 75 14.47 -1.75 3.54
C SER A 75 14.38 -2.98 2.66
N TYR A 76 14.36 -2.75 1.34
CA TYR A 76 14.42 -3.85 0.39
C TYR A 76 15.26 -3.47 -0.82
N MET A 77 15.86 -4.50 -1.43
CA MET A 77 16.60 -4.35 -2.67
C MET A 77 15.70 -4.64 -3.86
N TYR A 78 15.71 -3.77 -4.85
CA TYR A 78 14.92 -3.97 -6.06
C TYR A 78 15.65 -3.37 -7.24
N LYS A 79 15.94 -4.20 -8.25
CA LYS A 79 16.65 -3.79 -9.46
C LYS A 79 17.94 -3.01 -9.18
N GLY A 80 18.70 -3.50 -8.22
CA GLY A 80 20.02 -2.93 -7.89
C GLY A 80 19.99 -1.74 -6.96
N GLU A 81 18.81 -1.29 -6.53
CA GLU A 81 18.67 -0.16 -5.61
C GLU A 81 18.07 -0.60 -4.29
N GLU A 82 18.56 -0.02 -3.21
CA GLU A 82 17.99 -0.23 -1.89
C GLU A 82 16.96 0.87 -1.59
N HIS A 83 15.79 0.44 -1.17
CA HIS A 83 14.67 1.32 -0.84
C HIS A 83 14.41 1.23 0.65
N TYR A 84 14.30 2.38 1.31
CA TYR A 84 14.13 2.46 2.76
C TYR A 84 12.70 2.84 3.11
N GLY A 85 12.16 2.14 4.11
CA GLY A 85 10.85 2.47 4.65
C GLY A 85 10.88 3.70 5.54
N ILE A 86 9.70 4.22 5.81
CA ILE A 86 9.53 5.34 6.72
C ILE A 86 8.94 4.83 8.04
N LYS A 87 8.96 5.69 9.06
CA LYS A 87 8.29 5.38 10.32
C LYS A 87 6.79 5.70 10.18
N LEU A 88 5.94 4.82 10.66
CA LEU A 88 4.50 5.02 10.60
C LEU A 88 4.06 5.96 11.71
N THR A 89 3.66 7.16 11.33
CA THR A 89 3.20 8.18 12.26
C THR A 89 1.85 8.72 11.82
N GLN A 90 1.18 9.43 12.72
CA GLN A 90 -0.07 10.10 12.41
C GLN A 90 0.09 11.06 11.23
N GLU A 91 1.18 11.84 11.24
CA GLU A 91 1.47 12.80 10.17
C GLU A 91 1.64 12.12 8.82
N VAL A 92 2.39 11.03 8.77
CA VAL A 92 2.60 10.27 7.54
C VAL A 92 1.27 9.76 6.97
N LEU A 93 0.41 9.23 7.85
CA LEU A 93 -0.92 8.76 7.42
C LEU A 93 -1.78 9.90 6.89
N ARG A 94 -1.78 11.03 7.57
CA ARG A 94 -2.59 12.19 7.16
C ARG A 94 -2.11 12.83 5.87
N ASN A 95 -0.82 12.77 5.61
CA ASN A 95 -0.24 13.35 4.40
C ASN A 95 -0.35 12.44 3.17
N ALA A 96 -0.71 11.17 3.34
CA ALA A 96 -0.89 10.27 2.21
C ALA A 96 -2.24 10.51 1.56
N ASP A 97 -2.23 10.73 0.26
CA ASP A 97 -3.48 10.86 -0.52
C ASP A 97 -4.24 9.54 -0.55
N LEU A 98 -3.50 8.42 -0.53
CA LEU A 98 -4.08 7.09 -0.50
C LEU A 98 -3.15 6.16 0.26
N VAL A 99 -3.70 5.41 1.21
CA VAL A 99 -3.00 4.36 1.94
C VAL A 99 -3.44 3.02 1.38
N ILE A 100 -2.47 2.17 1.01
CA ILE A 100 -2.78 0.86 0.41
C ILE A 100 -2.21 -0.23 1.32
N ILE A 101 -3.08 -1.11 1.79
CA ILE A 101 -2.65 -2.25 2.59
C ILE A 101 -2.36 -3.41 1.66
N THR A 102 -1.09 -3.80 1.57
CA THR A 102 -0.62 -4.86 0.68
C THR A 102 -0.23 -6.12 1.42
N THR A 103 0.00 -6.04 2.72
CA THR A 103 0.25 -7.20 3.57
C THR A 103 -0.50 -7.03 4.88
N ALA A 104 -1.23 -8.07 5.30
CA ALA A 104 -2.09 -8.00 6.48
C ALA A 104 -1.33 -8.43 7.74
N HIS A 105 -0.32 -7.65 8.13
CA HIS A 105 0.42 -7.94 9.36
C HIS A 105 -0.43 -7.69 10.61
N LYS A 106 -0.33 -8.57 11.58
CA LYS A 106 -1.06 -8.42 12.86
C LYS A 106 -0.50 -7.27 13.70
N LYS A 107 0.75 -6.89 13.48
CA LYS A 107 1.38 -5.78 14.21
C LYS A 107 0.80 -4.41 13.89
N TYR A 108 0.09 -4.26 12.77
CA TYR A 108 -0.53 -2.99 12.45
C TYR A 108 -1.69 -2.70 13.40
N ASN A 109 -1.74 -1.46 13.87
CA ASN A 109 -2.92 -0.96 14.57
C ASN A 109 -3.88 -0.39 13.52
N TYR A 110 -4.82 -1.22 13.07
CA TYR A 110 -5.70 -0.85 11.97
C TYR A 110 -6.68 0.27 12.34
N SER A 111 -7.08 0.35 13.60
CA SER A 111 -7.91 1.46 14.07
C SER A 111 -7.17 2.79 13.98
N PHE A 112 -5.91 2.82 14.39
CA PHE A 112 -5.07 4.01 14.27
C PHE A 112 -4.89 4.41 12.80
N ILE A 113 -4.66 3.43 11.94
CA ILE A 113 -4.51 3.67 10.49
C ILE A 113 -5.80 4.26 9.91
N GLN A 114 -6.94 3.67 10.25
CA GLN A 114 -8.23 4.14 9.76
C GLN A 114 -8.55 5.57 10.24
N GLU A 115 -8.29 5.85 11.51
CA GLU A 115 -8.61 7.15 12.10
C GLU A 115 -7.79 8.30 11.52
N ASN A 116 -6.58 8.01 11.06
CA ASN A 116 -5.63 9.04 10.63
C ASN A 116 -5.40 9.10 9.12
N SER A 117 -6.02 8.22 8.34
CA SER A 117 -5.88 8.19 6.89
C SER A 117 -7.01 8.94 6.22
N ILE A 118 -6.71 9.61 5.10
CA ILE A 118 -7.73 10.22 4.26
C ILE A 118 -8.58 9.12 3.64
N PHE A 119 -7.94 8.14 3.01
CA PHE A 119 -8.63 7.00 2.40
C PHE A 119 -7.70 5.79 2.35
N ILE A 120 -8.27 4.60 2.53
CA ILE A 120 -7.53 3.34 2.57
C ILE A 120 -8.08 2.41 1.49
N PHE A 121 -7.17 1.86 0.68
CA PHE A 121 -7.49 0.78 -0.24
C PHE A 121 -6.92 -0.51 0.37
N ASP A 122 -7.79 -1.36 0.90
CA ASP A 122 -7.41 -2.59 1.60
C ASP A 122 -7.46 -3.76 0.63
N THR A 123 -6.30 -4.23 0.19
CA THR A 123 -6.22 -5.31 -0.79
C THR A 123 -6.22 -6.71 -0.14
N ARG A 124 -6.23 -6.80 1.18
CA ARG A 124 -6.09 -8.07 1.91
C ARG A 124 -7.21 -8.35 2.89
N ASN A 125 -8.23 -7.51 2.92
CA ASN A 125 -9.30 -7.58 3.93
C ASN A 125 -8.73 -7.56 5.36
N ALA A 126 -7.65 -6.79 5.54
CA ALA A 126 -6.98 -6.67 6.82
C ALA A 126 -7.78 -5.85 7.82
N THR A 127 -8.66 -4.97 7.34
CA THR A 127 -9.45 -4.05 8.16
C THR A 127 -10.82 -4.63 8.54
N LYS A 128 -11.01 -5.94 8.39
CA LYS A 128 -12.31 -6.58 8.63
C LYS A 128 -12.87 -6.34 10.02
N ASN A 129 -12.00 -6.15 11.02
CA ASN A 129 -12.39 -5.93 12.41
C ASN A 129 -12.48 -4.45 12.80
N VAL A 130 -12.17 -3.54 11.88
CA VAL A 130 -12.31 -2.10 12.12
C VAL A 130 -13.80 -1.75 12.02
N GLN A 131 -14.32 -1.02 12.99
CA GLN A 131 -15.75 -0.69 13.03
C GLN A 131 -16.14 0.36 12.00
N ASN A 132 -15.39 1.45 11.93
CA ASN A 132 -15.67 2.53 10.97
C ASN A 132 -14.95 2.25 9.66
N LYS A 133 -15.73 2.02 8.61
CA LYS A 133 -15.20 1.73 7.27
C LYS A 133 -15.55 2.80 6.24
N ASP A 134 -15.90 4.00 6.70
CA ASP A 134 -16.33 5.08 5.81
C ASP A 134 -15.25 5.49 4.82
N ASN A 135 -13.97 5.34 5.20
CA ASN A 135 -12.84 5.69 4.35
C ASN A 135 -12.04 4.46 3.90
N ILE A 136 -12.69 3.30 3.79
CA ILE A 136 -12.04 2.06 3.37
C ILE A 136 -12.75 1.48 2.16
N GLU A 137 -11.96 1.12 1.14
CA GLU A 137 -12.46 0.38 -0.01
C GLU A 137 -11.71 -0.95 -0.08
N LEU A 138 -12.43 -2.04 -0.29
CA LEU A 138 -11.83 -3.37 -0.44
C LEU A 138 -11.57 -3.68 -1.92
N LEU A 139 -10.56 -4.52 -2.14
CA LEU A 139 -10.24 -5.02 -3.48
C LEU A 139 -11.39 -5.83 -4.06
#